data_1595c4bf2c353265a7332a8b0c652e34
#
_entry.id   1595c4bf2c353265a7332a8b0c652e34
#
_cell.length_a   1.000
_cell.length_b   1.000
_cell.length_c   1.000
_cell.angle_alpha   90.00
_cell.angle_beta   90.00
_cell.angle_gamma   90.00
#
_symmetry.space_group_name_H-M   'P 1'
#
loop_
_entity.id
_entity.type
_entity.pdbx_description
1 polymer ?
#
loop_
_entity_poly.entity_id
_entity_poly.type
_entity_poly.pdbx_seq_one_letter_code
_entity_poly.pdbx_strand_id
1 'polypeptide(L)' 'SKGMTGINVIRLQRFLLTICHKFHNIPGVRVTGTFDDLTEQSVKAIQKQEGLPVNGVVDPVTWYRIVELSKQK' A
#
# COMPACT_ATOMS: atom_id res chain seq x y z
N SER A 1 -9.53 1.38 2.11
CA SER A 1 -10.40 1.68 0.98
C SER A 1 -10.30 3.15 0.60
N LYS A 2 -10.56 3.43 -0.65
CA LYS A 2 -10.53 4.79 -1.16
C LYS A 2 -11.49 5.69 -0.36
N GLY A 3 -11.00 6.88 -0.01
CA GLY A 3 -11.77 7.84 0.77
C GLY A 3 -11.57 7.78 2.27
N MET A 4 -10.91 6.74 2.77
CA MET A 4 -10.59 6.65 4.19
C MET A 4 -9.52 7.69 4.57
N THR A 5 -9.58 8.16 5.82
CA THR A 5 -8.62 9.12 6.34
C THR A 5 -8.16 8.70 7.74
N GLY A 6 -7.12 9.36 8.24
CA GLY A 6 -6.67 9.19 9.60
C GLY A 6 -5.27 8.59 9.72
N ILE A 7 -4.89 8.32 10.98
CA ILE A 7 -3.52 7.87 11.30
C ILE A 7 -3.19 6.51 10.66
N ASN A 8 -4.16 5.63 10.52
CA ASN A 8 -3.92 4.33 9.90
C ASN A 8 -3.59 4.47 8.42
N VAL A 9 -4.21 5.43 7.74
CA VAL A 9 -3.90 5.71 6.35
C VAL A 9 -2.50 6.29 6.23
N ILE A 10 -2.11 7.18 7.14
CA ILE A 10 -0.76 7.74 7.16
C ILE A 10 0.28 6.63 7.32
N ARG A 11 0.05 5.69 8.24
CA ARG A 11 0.95 4.56 8.44
C ARG A 11 1.05 3.70 7.19
N LEU A 12 -0.08 3.41 6.57
CA LEU A 12 -0.13 2.64 5.33
C LEU A 12 0.69 3.34 4.25
N GLN A 13 0.48 4.63 4.06
CA GLN A 13 1.18 5.40 3.03
C GLN A 13 2.69 5.42 3.28
N ARG A 14 3.13 5.48 4.53
CA ARG A 14 4.56 5.41 4.86
C ARG A 14 5.15 4.06 4.46
N PHE A 15 4.44 2.97 4.75
CA PHE A 15 4.89 1.66 4.30
C PHE A 15 4.94 1.57 2.78
N LEU A 16 3.91 2.07 2.10
CA LEU A 16 3.85 2.07 0.64
C LEU A 16 4.97 2.91 0.03
N LEU A 17 5.28 4.05 0.63
CA LEU A 17 6.37 4.90 0.16
C LEU A 17 7.70 4.15 0.26
N THR A 18 7.95 3.47 1.37
CA THR A 18 9.15 2.65 1.55
C THR A 18 9.22 1.56 0.48
N ILE A 19 8.10 0.89 0.23
CA ILE A 19 8.02 -0.19 -0.75
C ILE A 19 8.30 0.33 -2.16
N CYS A 20 7.72 1.48 -2.54
CA CYS A 20 7.91 1.99 -3.88
C CYS A 20 9.35 2.41 -4.16
N HIS A 21 10.12 2.74 -3.12
CA HIS A 21 11.55 3.03 -3.26
C HIS A 21 12.37 1.75 -3.49
N LYS A 22 11.87 0.61 -3.01
CA LYS A 22 12.58 -0.68 -3.14
C LYS A 22 12.16 -1.44 -4.39
N PHE A 23 10.91 -1.30 -4.80
CA PHE A 23 10.33 -2.08 -5.90
C PHE A 23 9.84 -1.13 -6.98
N HIS A 24 10.52 -1.10 -8.11
CA HIS A 24 10.23 -0.16 -9.20
C HIS A 24 8.87 -0.41 -9.86
N ASN A 25 8.31 -1.59 -9.71
CA ASN A 25 7.01 -1.94 -10.30
C ASN A 25 5.83 -1.50 -9.45
N ILE A 26 6.08 -0.92 -8.27
CA ILE A 26 5.01 -0.43 -7.40
C ILE A 26 4.89 1.08 -7.59
N PRO A 27 3.67 1.59 -7.93
CA PRO A 27 3.46 3.03 -8.10
C PRO A 27 3.76 3.81 -6.83
N GLY A 28 4.33 4.99 -6.99
CA GLY A 28 4.63 5.86 -5.85
C GLY A 28 3.37 6.43 -5.22
N VAL A 29 3.45 6.74 -3.93
CA VAL A 29 2.36 7.37 -3.19
C VAL A 29 2.88 8.57 -2.43
N ARG A 30 1.96 9.43 -1.97
CA ARG A 30 2.27 10.53 -1.07
C ARG A 30 1.62 10.29 0.27
N VAL A 31 2.27 10.73 1.34
CA VAL A 31 1.73 10.60 2.70
C VAL A 31 0.80 11.79 2.96
N THR A 32 -0.46 11.64 2.61
CA THR A 32 -1.47 12.70 2.70
C THR A 32 -2.47 12.50 3.83
N GLY A 33 -2.58 11.27 4.33
CA GLY A 33 -3.60 10.93 5.32
C GLY A 33 -4.95 10.60 4.71
N THR A 34 -5.07 10.66 3.39
CA THR A 34 -6.30 10.29 2.66
C THR A 34 -5.99 9.13 1.72
N PHE A 35 -6.83 8.10 1.76
CA PHE A 35 -6.69 6.95 0.86
C PHE A 35 -7.15 7.37 -0.53
N ASP A 36 -6.22 7.88 -1.31
CA ASP A 36 -6.49 8.42 -2.65
C ASP A 36 -6.25 7.38 -3.75
N ASP A 37 -6.39 7.81 -5.01
CA ASP A 37 -6.21 6.91 -6.16
C ASP A 37 -4.81 6.31 -6.23
N LEU A 38 -3.79 7.10 -5.92
CA LEU A 38 -2.40 6.61 -5.93
C LEU A 38 -2.20 5.52 -4.88
N THR A 39 -2.77 5.73 -3.69
CA THR A 39 -2.70 4.74 -2.62
C THR A 39 -3.40 3.45 -3.04
N GLU A 40 -4.59 3.57 -3.64
CA GLU A 40 -5.33 2.40 -4.12
C GLU A 40 -4.55 1.65 -5.19
N GLN A 41 -3.96 2.35 -6.14
CA GLN A 41 -3.17 1.72 -7.20
C GLN A 41 -1.96 1.00 -6.64
N SER A 42 -1.30 1.59 -5.66
CA SER A 42 -0.15 0.96 -5.00
C SER A 42 -0.58 -0.33 -4.28
N VAL A 43 -1.70 -0.30 -3.55
CA VAL A 43 -2.22 -1.48 -2.87
C VAL A 43 -2.55 -2.58 -3.89
N LYS A 44 -3.21 -2.23 -4.99
CA LYS A 44 -3.55 -3.20 -6.04
C LYS A 44 -2.31 -3.82 -6.66
N ALA A 45 -1.27 -3.02 -6.90
CA ALA A 45 -0.03 -3.52 -7.46
C ALA A 45 0.64 -4.53 -6.53
N ILE A 46 0.62 -4.26 -5.22
CA ILE A 46 1.16 -5.18 -4.23
C ILE A 46 0.34 -6.46 -4.18
N GLN A 47 -0.98 -6.35 -4.18
CA GLN A 47 -1.86 -7.52 -4.18
C GLN A 47 -1.57 -8.41 -5.38
N LYS A 48 -1.42 -7.81 -6.56
CA LYS A 48 -1.09 -8.55 -7.78
C LYS A 48 0.27 -9.24 -7.66
N GLN A 49 1.27 -8.54 -7.16
CA GLN A 49 2.62 -9.08 -7.00
C GLN A 49 2.63 -10.26 -6.04
N GLU A 50 1.84 -10.20 -4.96
CA GLU A 50 1.82 -11.22 -3.91
C GLU A 50 0.78 -12.31 -4.15
N GLY A 51 0.10 -12.28 -5.29
CA GLY A 51 -0.90 -13.32 -5.60
C GLY A 51 -2.17 -13.20 -4.78
N LEU A 52 -2.48 -12.02 -4.26
CA LEU A 52 -3.69 -11.77 -3.49
C LEU A 52 -4.82 -11.27 -4.40
N PRO A 53 -6.08 -11.37 -3.95
CA PRO A 53 -7.17 -10.75 -4.71
C PRO A 53 -6.92 -9.27 -4.90
N VAL A 54 -7.00 -8.80 -6.16
CA VAL A 54 -6.70 -7.40 -6.51
C VAL A 54 -7.99 -6.60 -6.41
N ASN A 55 -8.28 -6.10 -5.22
CA ASN A 55 -9.51 -5.36 -4.93
C ASN A 55 -9.27 -3.96 -4.34
N GLY A 56 -8.03 -3.60 -4.04
CA GLY A 56 -7.71 -2.29 -3.47
C GLY A 56 -8.11 -2.14 -2.01
N VAL A 57 -8.56 -3.21 -1.37
CA VAL A 57 -8.94 -3.19 0.05
C VAL A 57 -7.80 -3.75 0.88
N VAL A 58 -7.40 -3.00 1.90
CA VAL A 58 -6.32 -3.44 2.81
C VAL A 58 -6.96 -4.25 3.93
N ASP A 59 -7.13 -5.54 3.65
CA ASP A 59 -7.57 -6.50 4.66
C ASP A 59 -6.37 -6.95 5.50
N PRO A 60 -6.57 -7.77 6.56
CA PRO A 60 -5.46 -8.19 7.41
C PRO A 60 -4.34 -8.91 6.65
N VAL A 61 -4.67 -9.70 5.63
CA VAL A 61 -3.66 -10.40 4.84
C VAL A 61 -2.86 -9.42 4.00
N THR A 62 -3.53 -8.48 3.32
CA THR A 62 -2.86 -7.45 2.54
C THR A 62 -1.98 -6.57 3.44
N TRP A 63 -2.50 -6.18 4.61
CA TRP A 63 -1.73 -5.40 5.57
C TRP A 63 -0.45 -6.11 5.99
N TYR A 64 -0.56 -7.40 6.30
CA TYR A 64 0.59 -8.20 6.69
C TYR A 64 1.65 -8.21 5.59
N ARG A 65 1.22 -8.43 4.34
CA ARG A 65 2.16 -8.44 3.20
C ARG A 65 2.84 -7.09 3.01
N ILE A 66 2.09 -6.00 3.15
CA ILE A 66 2.65 -4.65 3.02
C ILE A 66 3.72 -4.43 4.08
N VAL A 67 3.46 -4.80 5.33
CA VAL A 67 4.43 -4.65 6.42
C VAL A 67 5.67 -5.50 6.14
N GLU A 68 5.49 -6.74 5.71
CA GLU A 68 6.62 -7.62 5.41
C GLU A 68 7.48 -7.08 4.26
N LEU A 69 6.86 -6.59 3.19
CA LEU A 69 7.61 -6.02 2.07
C LEU A 69 8.39 -4.77 2.49
N SER A 70 7.84 -3.97 3.38
CA SER A 70 8.53 -2.76 3.86
C SER A 70 9.79 -3.08 4.67
N LYS A 71 9.87 -4.28 5.24
CA LYS A 71 11.02 -4.72 6.04
C LYS A 71 12.11 -5.38 5.21
N GLN A 72 11.82 -5.77 3.98
CA GLN A 72 12.82 -6.42 3.12
C GLN A 72 13.88 -5.42 2.71
N LYS A 73 15.11 -5.91 2.61
CA LYS A 73 16.23 -5.08 2.19
C LYS A 73 16.47 -5.15 0.71
#